data_e98f5db88e94b3174ecb4060569d929c
#
_entry.id   e98f5db88e94b3174ecb4060569d929c
#
_cell.length_a   1.000
_cell.length_b   1.000
_cell.length_c   1.000
_cell.angle_alpha   90.00
_cell.angle_beta   90.00
_cell.angle_gamma   90.00
#
_symmetry.space_group_name_H-M   'P 1'
#
loop_
_entity.id
_entity.type
_entity.pdbx_description
1 polymer ?
#
loop_
_entity_poly.entity_id
_entity_poly.type
_entity_poly.pdbx_seq_one_letter_code
_entity_poly.pdbx_strand_id
1 'polypeptide(L)'
;MTNKEGFAPLSSERRADNLHQTMHGRSRPVWVFAYGSLLWQPSFQETDRKLARLRGYRRSFCLWSALARGSPDQMGLGLGLIKDGNSNCEGIVLMTEPSSQNEQLTALWDREMWTDAYIPGWQKLETSEGQIDAIVFEANRQSRQFAGEMSDWDAAQIISRARGKFGTCRDYLEKTYDVLLELGINCPEISRVREAMPPHTELH
;
A
#
# COMPACT_ATOMS: atom_id res chain seq x y z
N MET A 1 -13.40 -4.42 22.65
CA MET A 1 -14.58 -3.65 22.16
C MET A 1 -14.16 -3.01 20.85
N THR A 2 -14.45 -3.63 19.73
CA THR A 2 -14.22 -3.07 18.40
C THR A 2 -15.23 -1.98 18.15
N ASN A 3 -14.76 -0.75 18.00
CA ASN A 3 -15.61 0.39 17.70
C ASN A 3 -16.24 0.13 16.31
N LYS A 4 -17.57 0.06 16.24
CA LYS A 4 -18.33 -0.15 14.99
C LYS A 4 -18.26 1.04 14.01
N GLU A 5 -17.57 2.11 14.41
CA GLU A 5 -17.29 3.26 13.58
C GLU A 5 -15.99 2.99 12.82
N GLY A 6 -16.06 3.13 11.51
CA GLY A 6 -14.86 3.07 10.65
C GLY A 6 -13.81 4.13 11.06
N PHE A 7 -12.63 4.04 10.49
CA PHE A 7 -11.55 5.00 10.79
C PHE A 7 -11.92 6.38 10.27
N ALA A 8 -11.68 7.41 11.10
CA ALA A 8 -11.99 8.79 10.75
C ALA A 8 -11.07 9.28 9.60
N PRO A 9 -11.64 9.88 8.54
CA PRO A 9 -10.84 10.46 7.48
C PRO A 9 -10.07 11.70 7.97
N LEU A 10 -8.88 11.91 7.43
CA LEU A 10 -8.18 13.18 7.57
C LEU A 10 -8.93 14.27 6.78
N SER A 11 -8.97 15.49 7.31
CA SER A 11 -9.51 16.62 6.56
C SER A 11 -8.68 16.89 5.29
N SER A 12 -9.30 17.51 4.27
CA SER A 12 -8.60 17.92 3.05
C SER A 12 -7.42 18.84 3.34
N GLU A 13 -7.56 19.75 4.31
CA GLU A 13 -6.50 20.64 4.76
C GLU A 13 -5.30 19.86 5.31
N ARG A 14 -5.54 18.91 6.23
CA ARG A 14 -4.45 18.08 6.76
C ARG A 14 -3.74 17.26 5.70
N ARG A 15 -4.47 16.76 4.69
CA ARG A 15 -3.85 16.06 3.55
C ARG A 15 -3.01 17.00 2.70
N ALA A 16 -3.52 18.21 2.41
CA ALA A 16 -2.80 19.23 1.66
C ALA A 16 -1.53 19.69 2.39
N ASP A 17 -1.61 19.95 3.70
CA ASP A 17 -0.47 20.32 4.53
C ASP A 17 0.60 19.22 4.56
N ASN A 18 0.16 17.98 4.69
CA ASN A 18 1.08 16.83 4.68
C ASN A 18 1.78 16.68 3.32
N LEU A 19 1.05 16.84 2.21
CA LEU A 19 1.63 16.87 0.86
C LEU A 19 2.64 18.00 0.73
N HIS A 20 2.29 19.21 1.13
CA HIS A 20 3.17 20.37 1.08
C HIS A 20 4.47 20.14 1.87
N GLN A 21 4.35 19.61 3.10
CA GLN A 21 5.52 19.26 3.93
C GLN A 21 6.38 18.19 3.29
N THR A 22 5.77 17.13 2.73
CA THR A 22 6.52 16.06 2.05
C THR A 22 7.26 16.57 0.83
N MET A 23 6.69 17.54 0.11
CA MET A 23 7.27 18.11 -1.11
C MET A 23 8.23 19.26 -0.86
N HIS A 24 8.34 19.76 0.37
CA HIS A 24 9.18 20.91 0.68
C HIS A 24 10.65 20.67 0.28
N GLY A 25 11.21 21.57 -0.53
CA GLY A 25 12.59 21.49 -1.01
C GLY A 25 12.86 20.37 -2.03
N ARG A 26 11.83 19.78 -2.62
CA ARG A 26 11.95 18.72 -3.63
C ARG A 26 11.71 19.24 -5.04
N SER A 27 12.50 18.72 -5.98
CA SER A 27 12.41 19.06 -7.40
C SER A 27 11.52 18.06 -8.15
N ARG A 28 11.14 18.44 -9.36
CA ARG A 28 10.43 17.58 -10.33
C ARG A 28 11.44 16.84 -11.23
N PRO A 29 11.12 15.68 -11.82
CA PRO A 29 9.89 14.89 -11.61
C PRO A 29 9.90 14.13 -10.28
N VAL A 30 8.70 13.71 -9.82
CA VAL A 30 8.52 12.94 -8.60
C VAL A 30 8.30 11.48 -8.93
N TRP A 31 9.04 10.61 -8.26
CA TRP A 31 8.83 9.17 -8.28
C TRP A 31 8.04 8.71 -7.06
N VAL A 32 7.16 7.74 -7.26
CA VAL A 32 6.35 7.13 -6.20
C VAL A 32 6.58 5.62 -6.20
N PHE A 33 6.89 5.05 -5.06
CA PHE A 33 7.09 3.61 -4.93
C PHE A 33 5.77 2.87 -4.75
N ALA A 34 5.47 2.01 -5.69
CA ALA A 34 4.33 1.12 -5.68
C ALA A 34 4.74 -0.28 -5.22
N TYR A 35 4.12 -0.76 -4.15
CA TYR A 35 4.38 -2.07 -3.55
C TYR A 35 3.10 -2.85 -3.22
N GLY A 36 1.94 -2.22 -3.33
CA GLY A 36 0.60 -2.76 -3.07
C GLY A 36 -0.34 -2.41 -4.23
N SER A 37 -1.53 -1.88 -3.93
CA SER A 37 -2.55 -1.60 -4.95
C SER A 37 -2.12 -0.61 -6.04
N LEU A 38 -1.14 0.26 -5.77
CA LEU A 38 -0.57 1.14 -6.79
C LEU A 38 0.14 0.38 -7.92
N LEU A 39 0.53 -0.88 -7.72
CA LEU A 39 1.12 -1.74 -8.76
C LEU A 39 0.16 -1.96 -9.94
N TRP A 40 -1.13 -2.11 -9.66
CA TRP A 40 -2.15 -2.47 -10.65
C TRP A 40 -3.26 -1.42 -10.77
N GLN A 41 -3.32 -0.47 -9.88
CA GLN A 41 -4.27 0.65 -9.92
C GLN A 41 -3.58 1.92 -9.41
N PRO A 42 -2.68 2.52 -10.17
CA PRO A 42 -2.12 3.82 -9.84
C PRO A 42 -3.24 4.87 -9.83
N SER A 43 -3.09 5.90 -8.99
CA SER A 43 -4.05 7.01 -8.90
C SER A 43 -3.74 8.14 -9.86
N PHE A 44 -2.72 7.96 -10.69
CA PHE A 44 -2.27 8.93 -11.69
C PHE A 44 -1.72 8.21 -12.92
N GLN A 45 -1.59 8.93 -14.03
CA GLN A 45 -0.93 8.44 -15.23
C GLN A 45 0.58 8.64 -15.08
N GLU A 46 1.31 7.54 -15.06
CA GLU A 46 2.76 7.57 -15.04
C GLU A 46 3.35 7.84 -16.44
N THR A 47 4.48 8.52 -16.48
CA THR A 47 5.27 8.76 -17.71
C THR A 47 6.44 7.81 -17.86
N ASP A 48 6.88 7.20 -16.77
CA ASP A 48 7.92 6.16 -16.76
C ASP A 48 7.71 5.23 -15.56
N ARG A 49 8.19 3.99 -15.67
CA ARG A 49 8.20 3.01 -14.58
C ARG A 49 9.48 2.17 -14.60
N LYS A 50 9.97 1.84 -13.40
CA LYS A 50 11.16 1.01 -13.25
C LYS A 50 10.98 0.02 -12.12
N LEU A 51 11.53 -1.18 -12.27
CA LEU A 51 11.69 -2.09 -11.13
C LEU A 51 12.60 -1.44 -10.10
N ALA A 52 12.19 -1.51 -8.84
CA ALA A 52 12.92 -0.89 -7.75
C ALA A 52 12.89 -1.74 -6.48
N ARG A 53 13.97 -1.61 -5.70
CA ARG A 53 14.15 -2.29 -4.41
C ARG A 53 14.34 -1.27 -3.31
N LEU A 54 13.51 -1.37 -2.28
CA LEU A 54 13.63 -0.61 -1.04
C LEU A 54 14.28 -1.49 0.03
N ARG A 55 15.50 -1.15 0.47
CA ARG A 55 16.22 -1.88 1.53
C ARG A 55 15.69 -1.54 2.91
N GLY A 56 15.74 -2.52 3.80
CA GLY A 56 15.34 -2.34 5.19
C GLY A 56 13.84 -2.29 5.42
N TYR A 57 13.05 -2.81 4.46
CA TYR A 57 11.60 -2.85 4.54
C TYR A 57 11.06 -4.17 3.99
N ARG A 58 9.90 -4.58 4.47
CA ARG A 58 9.11 -5.68 3.92
C ARG A 58 7.64 -5.30 3.80
N ARG A 59 6.93 -5.98 2.90
CA ARG A 59 5.46 -5.94 2.86
C ARG A 59 4.88 -6.70 4.04
N SER A 60 3.74 -6.23 4.52
CA SER A 60 2.96 -6.99 5.51
C SER A 60 1.48 -6.64 5.38
N PHE A 61 0.61 -7.63 5.56
CA PHE A 61 -0.82 -7.38 5.76
C PHE A 61 -1.03 -6.92 7.21
N CYS A 62 -0.83 -5.64 7.47
CA CYS A 62 -0.75 -5.06 8.81
C CYS A 62 -1.67 -3.85 9.03
N LEU A 63 -2.52 -3.53 8.08
CA LEU A 63 -3.44 -2.41 8.17
C LEU A 63 -4.88 -2.89 8.09
N TRP A 64 -5.71 -2.54 9.08
CA TRP A 64 -7.14 -2.79 9.02
C TRP A 64 -7.81 -2.02 7.89
N SER A 65 -8.67 -2.69 7.15
CA SER A 65 -9.48 -2.10 6.08
C SER A 65 -10.96 -2.24 6.44
N ALA A 66 -11.58 -1.15 6.88
CA ALA A 66 -13.00 -1.09 7.25
C ALA A 66 -13.90 -0.53 6.13
N LEU A 67 -13.33 -0.16 4.97
CA LEU A 67 -14.07 0.41 3.85
C LEU A 67 -13.70 -0.24 2.52
N ALA A 68 -12.41 -0.24 2.17
CA ALA A 68 -11.97 -0.64 0.83
C ALA A 68 -12.12 -2.15 0.59
N ARG A 69 -11.61 -2.97 1.51
CA ARG A 69 -11.54 -4.43 1.41
C ARG A 69 -12.18 -5.16 2.60
N GLY A 70 -12.93 -4.43 3.40
CA GLY A 70 -13.68 -4.91 4.54
C GLY A 70 -14.78 -3.93 4.90
N SER A 71 -15.49 -4.22 5.98
CA SER A 71 -16.50 -3.37 6.60
C SER A 71 -16.21 -3.21 8.11
N PRO A 72 -16.87 -2.28 8.81
CA PRO A 72 -16.70 -2.15 10.26
C PRO A 72 -17.04 -3.43 11.04
N ASP A 73 -17.99 -4.23 10.53
CA ASP A 73 -18.39 -5.50 11.16
C ASP A 73 -17.48 -6.68 10.74
N GLN A 74 -16.83 -6.58 9.59
CA GLN A 74 -15.95 -7.61 9.06
C GLN A 74 -14.74 -6.95 8.38
N MET A 75 -13.80 -6.50 9.21
CA MET A 75 -12.58 -5.83 8.72
C MET A 75 -11.75 -6.74 7.83
N GLY A 76 -11.23 -6.17 6.76
CA GLY A 76 -10.20 -6.79 5.93
C GLY A 76 -8.80 -6.30 6.31
N LEU A 77 -7.82 -6.68 5.52
CA LEU A 77 -6.43 -6.26 5.67
C LEU A 77 -5.93 -5.57 4.41
N GLY A 78 -5.14 -4.53 4.61
CA GLY A 78 -4.33 -3.87 3.59
C GLY A 78 -2.85 -4.11 3.82
N LEU A 79 -2.08 -3.96 2.74
CA LEU A 79 -0.61 -4.01 2.80
C LEU A 79 -0.05 -2.70 3.33
N GLY A 80 0.95 -2.80 4.18
CA GLY A 80 1.82 -1.72 4.59
C GLY A 80 3.28 -2.11 4.45
N LEU A 81 4.17 -1.12 4.38
CA LEU A 81 5.60 -1.31 4.51
C LEU A 81 5.99 -1.20 5.98
N ILE A 82 6.71 -2.20 6.46
CA ILE A 82 7.25 -2.26 7.82
C ILE A 82 8.77 -2.25 7.74
N LYS A 83 9.41 -1.44 8.58
CA LYS A 83 10.86 -1.46 8.75
C LYS A 83 11.31 -2.83 9.25
N ASP A 84 12.25 -3.41 8.52
CA ASP A 84 12.91 -4.67 8.85
C ASP A 84 14.31 -4.65 8.23
N GLY A 85 15.32 -4.37 9.05
CA GLY A 85 16.68 -4.12 8.59
C GLY A 85 17.33 -5.24 7.76
N ASN A 86 16.80 -6.47 7.85
CA ASN A 86 17.31 -7.62 7.11
C ASN A 86 16.53 -7.93 5.82
N SER A 87 15.46 -7.19 5.55
CA SER A 87 14.56 -7.43 4.43
C SER A 87 14.72 -6.38 3.32
N ASN A 88 14.19 -6.73 2.16
CA ASN A 88 14.06 -5.82 1.03
C ASN A 88 12.65 -5.95 0.44
N CYS A 89 12.06 -4.81 0.12
CA CYS A 89 10.78 -4.78 -0.59
C CYS A 89 11.03 -4.44 -2.06
N GLU A 90 10.70 -5.35 -2.96
CA GLU A 90 10.75 -5.11 -4.40
C GLU A 90 9.38 -4.66 -4.91
N GLY A 91 9.38 -3.75 -5.87
CA GLY A 91 8.19 -3.19 -6.49
C GLY A 91 8.56 -2.38 -7.72
N ILE A 92 7.77 -1.38 -8.03
CA ILE A 92 8.09 -0.43 -9.11
C ILE A 92 8.07 1.00 -8.58
N VAL A 93 8.88 1.87 -9.18
CA VAL A 93 8.73 3.31 -9.06
C VAL A 93 7.99 3.82 -10.29
N LEU A 94 7.03 4.70 -10.05
CA LEU A 94 6.17 5.33 -11.06
C LEU A 94 6.49 6.82 -11.09
N MET A 95 6.82 7.37 -12.26
CA MET A 95 7.12 8.79 -12.43
C MET A 95 5.84 9.57 -12.73
N THR A 96 5.59 10.63 -11.98
CA THR A 96 4.49 11.54 -12.26
C THR A 96 4.75 12.38 -13.51
N GLU A 97 3.68 12.76 -14.24
CA GLU A 97 3.77 13.68 -15.37
C GLU A 97 4.10 15.11 -14.87
N PRO A 98 5.24 15.70 -15.26
CA PRO A 98 5.67 16.99 -14.72
C PRO A 98 4.68 18.14 -14.93
N SER A 99 3.93 18.12 -16.03
CA SER A 99 2.97 19.17 -16.37
C SER A 99 1.72 19.18 -15.47
N SER A 100 1.31 18.00 -14.95
CA SER A 100 0.13 17.83 -14.08
C SER A 100 0.49 17.26 -12.69
N GLN A 101 1.77 17.31 -12.32
CA GLN A 101 2.26 16.68 -11.10
C GLN A 101 1.50 17.07 -9.83
N ASN A 102 1.13 18.34 -9.67
CA ASN A 102 0.42 18.80 -8.47
C ASN A 102 -0.96 18.13 -8.35
N GLU A 103 -1.70 18.02 -9.46
CA GLU A 103 -3.01 17.37 -9.51
C GLU A 103 -2.87 15.86 -9.20
N GLN A 104 -1.86 15.23 -9.80
CA GLN A 104 -1.59 13.81 -9.61
C GLN A 104 -1.20 13.49 -8.17
N LEU A 105 -0.35 14.30 -7.56
CA LEU A 105 0.03 14.13 -6.15
C LEU A 105 -1.14 14.42 -5.22
N THR A 106 -2.00 15.38 -5.52
CA THR A 106 -3.22 15.62 -4.75
C THR A 106 -4.13 14.39 -4.79
N ALA A 107 -4.38 13.83 -5.97
CA ALA A 107 -5.18 12.61 -6.13
C ALA A 107 -4.57 11.40 -5.39
N LEU A 108 -3.23 11.27 -5.42
CA LEU A 108 -2.51 10.24 -4.67
C LEU A 108 -2.69 10.41 -3.16
N TRP A 109 -2.56 11.65 -2.65
CA TRP A 109 -2.77 11.94 -1.23
C TRP A 109 -4.21 11.73 -0.79
N ASP A 110 -5.18 12.11 -1.62
CA ASP A 110 -6.61 11.87 -1.34
C ASP A 110 -6.92 10.38 -1.19
N ARG A 111 -6.18 9.53 -1.86
CA ARG A 111 -6.32 8.08 -1.78
C ARG A 111 -5.52 7.46 -0.63
N GLU A 112 -4.20 7.68 -0.61
CA GLU A 112 -3.30 6.98 0.33
C GLU A 112 -3.36 7.60 1.74
N MET A 113 -3.60 8.92 1.81
CA MET A 113 -3.72 9.66 3.06
C MET A 113 -5.18 9.94 3.43
N TRP A 114 -6.12 9.10 2.98
CA TRP A 114 -7.52 9.19 3.40
C TRP A 114 -7.68 9.17 4.92
N THR A 115 -6.87 8.35 5.58
CA THR A 115 -6.72 8.28 7.04
C THR A 115 -5.24 8.45 7.40
N ASP A 116 -4.90 8.27 8.65
CA ASP A 116 -3.53 8.29 9.17
C ASP A 116 -2.82 6.92 9.08
N ALA A 117 -3.31 6.00 8.25
CA ALA A 117 -2.76 4.66 8.14
C ALA A 117 -1.31 4.61 7.63
N TYR A 118 -0.91 5.64 6.88
CA TYR A 118 0.43 5.73 6.32
C TYR A 118 1.16 6.99 6.76
N ILE A 119 2.49 6.90 6.71
CA ILE A 119 3.42 8.03 6.83
C ILE A 119 4.15 8.13 5.49
N PRO A 120 3.91 9.20 4.70
CA PRO A 120 4.67 9.43 3.47
C PRO A 120 6.05 9.96 3.81
N GLY A 121 7.04 9.56 3.02
CA GLY A 121 8.42 10.01 3.18
C GLY A 121 9.27 9.70 1.96
N TRP A 122 10.41 10.37 1.84
CA TRP A 122 11.37 10.14 0.78
C TRP A 122 12.35 9.06 1.17
N GLN A 123 12.56 8.10 0.27
CA GLN A 123 13.54 7.02 0.43
C GLN A 123 14.38 6.89 -0.84
N LYS A 124 15.60 6.37 -0.68
CA LYS A 124 16.45 5.96 -1.80
C LYS A 124 16.12 4.51 -2.17
N LEU A 125 15.77 4.30 -3.42
CA LEU A 125 15.49 2.98 -3.96
C LEU A 125 16.55 2.60 -5.00
N GLU A 126 16.87 1.33 -5.06
CA GLU A 126 17.80 0.78 -6.05
C GLU A 126 17.01 0.35 -7.29
N THR A 127 17.50 0.74 -8.47
CA THR A 127 17.02 0.28 -9.78
C THR A 127 18.19 -0.26 -10.60
N SER A 128 17.92 -0.85 -11.75
CA SER A 128 18.97 -1.28 -12.70
C SER A 128 19.83 -0.11 -13.23
N GLU A 129 19.31 1.12 -13.15
CA GLU A 129 19.98 2.32 -13.66
C GLU A 129 20.65 3.15 -12.53
N GLY A 130 20.61 2.68 -11.30
CA GLY A 130 21.15 3.36 -10.13
C GLY A 130 20.10 3.65 -9.07
N GLN A 131 20.42 4.60 -8.17
CA GLN A 131 19.53 4.98 -7.09
C GLN A 131 18.55 6.09 -7.52
N ILE A 132 17.31 5.98 -7.07
CA ILE A 132 16.25 6.96 -7.30
C ILE A 132 15.68 7.37 -5.94
N ASP A 133 15.50 8.68 -5.71
CA ASP A 133 14.71 9.20 -4.59
C ASP A 133 13.23 9.11 -4.96
N ALA A 134 12.42 8.41 -4.15
CA ALA A 134 10.99 8.27 -4.39
C ALA A 134 10.18 8.44 -3.10
N ILE A 135 8.93 8.86 -3.26
CA ILE A 135 7.96 8.88 -2.17
C ILE A 135 7.54 7.46 -1.86
N VAL A 136 7.58 7.12 -0.58
CA VAL A 136 7.17 5.83 -0.03
C VAL A 136 6.10 6.06 1.04
N PHE A 137 5.06 5.26 1.04
CA PHE A 137 4.03 5.25 2.09
C PHE A 137 4.31 4.11 3.07
N GLU A 138 4.90 4.44 4.22
CA GLU A 138 5.22 3.50 5.30
C GLU A 138 4.00 3.31 6.21
N ALA A 139 3.76 2.11 6.72
CA ALA A 139 2.68 1.87 7.68
C ALA A 139 2.88 2.67 8.96
N ASN A 140 1.87 3.44 9.36
CA ASN A 140 1.89 4.19 10.61
C ASN A 140 1.55 3.26 11.79
N ARG A 141 2.58 2.83 12.51
CA ARG A 141 2.42 1.94 13.68
C ARG A 141 1.65 2.59 14.85
N GLN A 142 1.47 3.92 14.84
CA GLN A 142 0.70 4.64 15.87
C GLN A 142 -0.75 4.83 15.46
N SER A 143 -1.11 4.56 14.22
CA SER A 143 -2.49 4.61 13.75
C SER A 143 -3.34 3.53 14.40
N ARG A 144 -4.59 3.85 14.68
CA ARG A 144 -5.61 2.86 15.08
C ARG A 144 -5.89 1.81 14.00
N GLN A 145 -5.50 2.09 12.75
CA GLN A 145 -5.57 1.12 11.65
C GLN A 145 -4.44 0.11 11.65
N PHE A 146 -3.39 0.33 12.44
CA PHE A 146 -2.31 -0.66 12.51
C PHE A 146 -2.80 -1.91 13.22
N ALA A 147 -2.96 -2.99 12.46
CA ALA A 147 -3.41 -4.28 12.96
C ALA A 147 -2.32 -5.03 13.73
N GLY A 148 -1.07 -4.54 13.63
CA GLY A 148 0.08 -5.28 14.12
C GLY A 148 0.56 -6.35 13.13
N GLU A 149 1.57 -7.06 13.55
CA GLU A 149 2.07 -8.24 12.83
C GLU A 149 1.32 -9.48 13.34
N MET A 150 0.81 -10.27 12.42
CA MET A 150 0.06 -11.48 12.72
C MET A 150 0.64 -12.67 11.96
N SER A 151 0.22 -13.87 12.32
CA SER A 151 0.62 -15.06 11.58
C SER A 151 0.03 -15.06 10.16
N ASP A 152 0.71 -15.74 9.23
CA ASP A 152 0.21 -15.89 7.85
C ASP A 152 -1.18 -16.57 7.84
N TRP A 153 -1.42 -17.48 8.77
CA TRP A 153 -2.73 -18.14 8.97
C TRP A 153 -3.82 -17.16 9.41
N ASP A 154 -3.57 -16.34 10.41
CA ASP A 154 -4.57 -15.37 10.90
C ASP A 154 -4.89 -14.34 9.83
N ALA A 155 -3.87 -13.83 9.12
CA ALA A 155 -4.07 -12.93 8.00
C ALA A 155 -4.92 -13.58 6.89
N ALA A 156 -4.63 -14.84 6.54
CA ALA A 156 -5.38 -15.60 5.56
C ALA A 156 -6.86 -15.78 5.94
N GLN A 157 -7.15 -16.08 7.23
CA GLN A 157 -8.53 -16.21 7.72
C GLN A 157 -9.31 -14.90 7.60
N ILE A 158 -8.69 -13.77 7.89
CA ILE A 158 -9.30 -12.44 7.75
C ILE A 158 -9.55 -12.13 6.27
N ILE A 159 -8.52 -12.28 5.44
CA ILE A 159 -8.55 -11.97 4.01
C ILE A 159 -9.60 -12.80 3.28
N SER A 160 -9.75 -14.09 3.64
CA SER A 160 -10.67 -14.99 2.97
C SER A 160 -12.14 -14.62 3.13
N ARG A 161 -12.51 -13.88 4.20
CA ARG A 161 -13.91 -13.59 4.56
C ARG A 161 -14.31 -12.15 4.31
N ALA A 162 -13.34 -11.22 4.29
CA ALA A 162 -13.62 -9.81 4.25
C ALA A 162 -14.00 -9.33 2.84
N ARG A 163 -15.01 -8.45 2.79
CA ARG A 163 -15.47 -7.77 1.58
C ARG A 163 -15.75 -6.30 1.91
N GLY A 164 -15.29 -5.40 1.06
CA GLY A 164 -15.52 -3.97 1.17
C GLY A 164 -16.09 -3.36 -0.11
N LYS A 165 -16.11 -2.03 -0.14
CA LYS A 165 -16.66 -1.23 -1.25
C LYS A 165 -16.00 -1.55 -2.60
N PHE A 166 -14.71 -1.87 -2.61
CA PHE A 166 -13.94 -2.12 -3.84
C PHE A 166 -13.66 -3.60 -4.10
N GLY A 167 -14.48 -4.49 -3.53
CA GLY A 167 -14.40 -5.93 -3.73
C GLY A 167 -13.88 -6.70 -2.51
N THR A 168 -13.60 -7.99 -2.71
CA THR A 168 -13.12 -8.84 -1.62
C THR A 168 -11.67 -8.53 -1.24
N CYS A 169 -11.31 -8.86 -0.01
CA CYS A 169 -9.92 -8.76 0.43
C CYS A 169 -9.05 -9.83 -0.27
N ARG A 170 -9.64 -10.99 -0.60
CA ARG A 170 -9.00 -12.02 -1.42
C ARG A 170 -8.62 -11.50 -2.81
N ASP A 171 -9.54 -10.81 -3.52
CA ASP A 171 -9.24 -10.23 -4.84
C ASP A 171 -8.07 -9.22 -4.78
N TYR A 172 -7.96 -8.49 -3.68
CA TYR A 172 -6.85 -7.58 -3.47
C TYR A 172 -5.50 -8.31 -3.34
N LEU A 173 -5.48 -9.41 -2.58
CA LEU A 173 -4.29 -10.24 -2.43
C LEU A 173 -3.93 -10.88 -3.78
N GLU A 174 -4.88 -11.55 -4.46
CA GLU A 174 -4.63 -12.24 -5.73
C GLU A 174 -4.12 -11.28 -6.80
N LYS A 175 -4.78 -10.13 -7.00
CA LYS A 175 -4.30 -9.11 -7.95
C LYS A 175 -2.90 -8.61 -7.66
N THR A 176 -2.57 -8.43 -6.38
CA THR A 176 -1.23 -8.00 -6.01
C THR A 176 -0.20 -9.10 -6.25
N TYR A 177 -0.55 -10.35 -5.94
CA TYR A 177 0.28 -11.52 -6.22
C TYR A 177 0.55 -11.67 -7.72
N ASP A 178 -0.50 -11.62 -8.56
CA ASP A 178 -0.41 -11.81 -10.01
C ASP A 178 0.51 -10.75 -10.63
N VAL A 179 0.33 -9.48 -10.29
CA VAL A 179 1.18 -8.41 -10.83
C VAL A 179 2.63 -8.53 -10.36
N LEU A 180 2.88 -8.93 -9.13
CA LEU A 180 4.25 -9.19 -8.67
C LEU A 180 4.89 -10.34 -9.45
N LEU A 181 4.13 -11.39 -9.73
CA LEU A 181 4.58 -12.52 -10.54
C LEU A 181 4.90 -12.09 -11.99
N GLU A 182 4.03 -11.30 -12.62
CA GLU A 182 4.23 -10.72 -13.95
C GLU A 182 5.49 -9.84 -14.02
N LEU A 183 5.81 -9.13 -12.92
CA LEU A 183 7.01 -8.32 -12.79
C LEU A 183 8.29 -9.17 -12.48
N GLY A 184 8.15 -10.48 -12.30
CA GLY A 184 9.25 -11.36 -11.91
C GLY A 184 9.67 -11.20 -10.45
N ILE A 185 8.82 -10.61 -9.61
CA ILE A 185 9.08 -10.36 -8.20
C ILE A 185 8.53 -11.51 -7.37
N ASN A 186 9.42 -12.24 -6.71
CA ASN A 186 9.03 -13.23 -5.70
C ASN A 186 8.79 -12.52 -4.36
N CYS A 187 7.58 -12.62 -3.82
CA CYS A 187 7.20 -12.03 -2.54
C CYS A 187 6.73 -13.12 -1.56
N PRO A 188 7.64 -13.66 -0.75
CA PRO A 188 7.31 -14.75 0.16
C PRO A 188 6.19 -14.40 1.16
N GLU A 189 6.09 -13.14 1.57
CA GLU A 189 5.06 -12.68 2.51
C GLU A 189 3.65 -12.84 1.94
N ILE A 190 3.46 -12.49 0.65
CA ILE A 190 2.16 -12.65 -0.02
C ILE A 190 1.91 -14.13 -0.33
N SER A 191 2.93 -14.84 -0.80
CA SER A 191 2.81 -16.28 -1.14
C SER A 191 2.36 -17.12 0.06
N ARG A 192 2.99 -16.95 1.23
CA ARG A 192 2.62 -17.69 2.44
C ARG A 192 1.19 -17.43 2.90
N VAL A 193 0.76 -16.17 2.89
CA VAL A 193 -0.63 -15.83 3.24
C VAL A 193 -1.61 -16.43 2.24
N ARG A 194 -1.28 -16.38 0.94
CA ARG A 194 -2.09 -16.98 -0.13
C ARG A 194 -2.23 -18.49 0.02
N GLU A 195 -1.13 -19.20 0.30
CA GLU A 195 -1.10 -20.64 0.53
C GLU A 195 -1.88 -21.07 1.78
N ALA A 196 -1.91 -20.21 2.81
CA ALA A 196 -2.65 -20.45 4.05
C ALA A 196 -4.17 -20.18 3.92
N MET A 197 -4.63 -19.60 2.79
CA MET A 197 -6.05 -19.32 2.62
C MET A 197 -6.86 -20.60 2.43
N PRO A 198 -8.07 -20.67 3.05
CA PRO A 198 -8.98 -21.77 2.79
C PRO A 198 -9.39 -21.77 1.31
N PRO A 199 -9.76 -22.96 0.76
CA PRO A 199 -10.30 -23.07 -0.60
C PRO A 199 -11.43 -22.06 -0.83
N HIS A 200 -11.55 -21.58 -2.06
CA HIS A 200 -12.64 -20.67 -2.42
C HIS A 200 -13.98 -21.44 -2.31
N THR A 201 -14.72 -21.21 -1.23
CA THR A 201 -16.08 -21.68 -1.13
C THR A 201 -16.96 -20.61 -1.80
N GLU A 202 -17.42 -20.85 -3.01
CA GLU A 202 -18.47 -20.01 -3.59
C GLU A 202 -19.69 -20.13 -2.67
N LEU A 203 -20.00 -19.03 -2.00
CA LEU A 203 -21.29 -18.91 -1.31
C LEU A 203 -22.36 -18.73 -2.38
N HIS A 204 -23.10 -19.81 -2.62
CA HIS A 204 -24.33 -19.83 -3.45
C HIS A 204 -25.43 -19.00 -2.79
#